data_8ebb108425ed289f1259bff46e16e1f5
#
_entry.id   8ebb108425ed289f1259bff46e16e1f5
#
_cell.length_a   1.000
_cell.length_b   1.000
_cell.length_c   1.000
_cell.angle_alpha   90.00
_cell.angle_beta   90.00
_cell.angle_gamma   90.00
#
_symmetry.space_group_name_H-M   'P 1'
#
loop_
_entity.id
_entity.type
_entity.pdbx_description
1 polymer ?
#
loop_
_entity_poly.entity_id
_entity_poly.type
_entity_poly.pdbx_seq_one_letter_code
_entity_poly.pdbx_strand_id
1 'polypeptide(L)'
;MLRSLWKLQWKQFAARMKKGNGKKTSGGWLAFLMLFFVVCMEILMFVVFAELVPLCEMGLTWLYFAMAGTAALALSMLGSVFMTQAQLYDAKDNERLLSMPIPPKYILLTRIAMLFTTTAGYTLAVLLPAFGIYAFSYGASATMIIGWLFTFVALSLISQSVCCALGWVLHKLLSRLRNKAVVSLLYMVIFMAVYWYFYANVNSFLSGLVMQGTQIAGEMKYVWPLYAIGMACGGSLLHTLLVTLLSAAIALFTLWRLSASFISSVRTSGAKAGAKHKSGKASAKQRTPVLSVAHKEQRKFFTSPAYLMNFGFGLVIIPVLPIAAAIFRGKLMQMISLMGFRPEWIALGIFGVMAFCIATSCATAPSVSLEGKNLWVLRTMPISGKTVLLGKLLMVCRLQMPLVAVSVLALCLIAGCGIGLTVLTVCVCVLFCWFVGTLGLVMNLLAPRFDWQSENQPCKQSLSVCVTMFGAYFFAAVIVGVFFAVSALHIPGIAAYAVTTAFLLLASALMHLLLVHWGAKKFERLEA
;
A
#
# COMPACT_ATOMS: atom_id res chain seq x y z
N MET A 1 5.63 35.48 3.07
CA MET A 1 6.47 34.30 3.29
C MET A 1 5.65 33.02 3.45
N LEU A 2 4.76 32.88 4.42
CA LEU A 2 3.89 31.70 4.61
C LEU A 2 3.05 31.40 3.36
N ARG A 3 2.43 32.42 2.75
CA ARG A 3 1.61 32.30 1.55
C ARG A 3 2.42 31.84 0.31
N SER A 4 3.67 32.24 0.19
CA SER A 4 4.57 31.79 -0.89
C SER A 4 5.04 30.37 -0.69
N LEU A 5 5.36 29.94 0.54
CA LEU A 5 5.67 28.54 0.88
C LEU A 5 4.46 27.62 0.64
N TRP A 6 3.27 28.05 1.04
CA TRP A 6 2.01 27.34 0.77
C TRP A 6 1.75 27.17 -0.72
N LYS A 7 1.87 28.26 -1.50
CA LYS A 7 1.74 28.20 -2.96
C LYS A 7 2.80 27.29 -3.60
N LEU A 8 4.03 27.28 -3.08
CA LEU A 8 5.09 26.41 -3.56
C LEU A 8 4.74 24.94 -3.31
N GLN A 9 4.29 24.60 -2.13
CA GLN A 9 3.90 23.22 -1.78
C GLN A 9 2.68 22.77 -2.57
N TRP A 10 1.67 23.62 -2.76
CA TRP A 10 0.52 23.32 -3.62
C TRP A 10 0.92 23.17 -5.09
N LYS A 11 1.82 24.01 -5.59
CA LYS A 11 2.37 23.84 -6.94
C LYS A 11 3.16 22.54 -7.07
N GLN A 12 3.93 22.15 -6.05
CA GLN A 12 4.64 20.88 -6.01
C GLN A 12 3.65 19.70 -5.95
N PHE A 13 2.60 19.79 -5.15
CA PHE A 13 1.53 18.79 -5.07
C PHE A 13 0.79 18.69 -6.41
N ALA A 14 0.33 19.79 -6.98
CA ALA A 14 -0.33 19.83 -8.28
C ALA A 14 0.60 19.39 -9.43
N ALA A 15 1.90 19.76 -9.37
CA ALA A 15 2.89 19.29 -10.33
C ALA A 15 3.17 17.79 -10.19
N ARG A 16 3.07 17.22 -8.98
CA ARG A 16 3.14 15.78 -8.76
C ARG A 16 1.96 15.05 -9.42
N MET A 17 0.78 15.65 -9.41
CA MET A 17 -0.41 15.15 -10.10
C MET A 17 -0.33 15.33 -11.64
N LYS A 18 0.24 16.46 -12.11
CA LYS A 18 0.34 16.77 -13.54
C LYS A 18 1.59 16.20 -14.24
N LYS A 19 2.70 16.03 -13.51
CA LYS A 19 3.99 15.58 -14.06
C LYS A 19 4.13 14.07 -14.03
N GLY A 20 3.16 13.35 -14.59
CA GLY A 20 3.39 12.02 -15.11
C GLY A 20 4.10 12.19 -16.45
N ASN A 21 5.41 11.91 -16.50
CA ASN A 21 6.23 11.74 -17.70
C ASN A 21 5.82 12.55 -18.93
N GLY A 22 6.54 13.63 -19.23
CA GLY A 22 6.83 14.27 -20.53
C GLY A 22 5.87 14.25 -21.73
N LYS A 23 4.80 13.48 -21.72
CA LYS A 23 3.75 13.43 -22.76
C LYS A 23 2.37 13.66 -22.13
N LYS A 24 1.58 14.53 -22.75
CA LYS A 24 0.27 15.06 -22.31
C LYS A 24 -0.83 14.00 -21.99
N THR A 25 -0.60 12.73 -22.26
CA THR A 25 -1.64 11.68 -22.19
C THR A 25 -1.66 10.88 -20.88
N SER A 26 -0.62 10.92 -20.05
CA SER A 26 -0.54 10.04 -18.85
C SER A 26 -1.19 10.61 -17.58
N GLY A 27 -1.38 11.92 -17.49
CA GLY A 27 -1.96 12.57 -16.30
C GLY A 27 -3.46 12.27 -16.11
N GLY A 28 -4.21 12.18 -17.20
CA GLY A 28 -5.65 11.90 -17.19
C GLY A 28 -5.96 10.47 -16.74
N TRP A 29 -5.18 9.49 -17.19
CA TRP A 29 -5.36 8.09 -16.81
C TRP A 29 -5.06 7.84 -15.32
N LEU A 30 -4.01 8.47 -14.79
CA LEU A 30 -3.70 8.36 -13.36
C LEU A 30 -4.79 9.01 -12.49
N ALA A 31 -5.32 10.16 -12.93
CA ALA A 31 -6.43 10.82 -12.26
C ALA A 31 -7.71 9.96 -12.31
N PHE A 32 -7.99 9.33 -13.44
CA PHE A 32 -9.10 8.40 -13.59
C PHE A 32 -8.97 7.20 -12.65
N LEU A 33 -7.79 6.56 -12.58
CA LEU A 33 -7.53 5.44 -11.67
C LEU A 33 -7.67 5.84 -10.20
N MET A 34 -7.19 7.03 -9.82
CA MET A 34 -7.37 7.54 -8.46
C MET A 34 -8.85 7.79 -8.15
N LEU A 35 -9.58 8.41 -9.08
CA LEU A 35 -11.01 8.63 -8.92
C LEU A 35 -11.79 7.32 -8.80
N PHE A 36 -11.49 6.35 -9.68
CA PHE A 36 -12.07 5.01 -9.63
C PHE A 36 -11.84 4.33 -8.27
N PHE A 37 -10.60 4.40 -7.75
CA PHE A 37 -10.28 3.83 -6.45
C PHE A 37 -11.05 4.52 -5.31
N VAL A 38 -11.15 5.85 -5.35
CA VAL A 38 -11.95 6.60 -4.36
C VAL A 38 -13.41 6.18 -4.42
N VAL A 39 -14.00 6.08 -5.62
CA VAL A 39 -15.39 5.64 -5.79
C VAL A 39 -15.60 4.21 -5.25
N CYS A 40 -14.68 3.28 -5.52
CA CYS A 40 -14.76 1.92 -4.96
C CYS A 40 -14.70 1.92 -3.42
N MET A 41 -13.85 2.77 -2.83
CA MET A 41 -13.77 2.92 -1.38
C MET A 41 -15.06 3.52 -0.79
N GLU A 42 -15.64 4.53 -1.45
CA GLU A 42 -16.92 5.14 -1.02
C GLU A 42 -18.07 4.13 -1.09
N ILE A 43 -18.15 3.31 -2.15
CA ILE A 43 -19.15 2.24 -2.27
C ILE A 43 -19.01 1.25 -1.11
N LEU A 44 -17.78 0.85 -0.77
CA LEU A 44 -17.54 -0.06 0.35
C LEU A 44 -18.00 0.54 1.69
N MET A 45 -17.67 1.81 1.95
CA MET A 45 -18.10 2.50 3.16
C MET A 45 -19.63 2.66 3.20
N PHE A 46 -20.25 2.93 2.05
CA PHE A 46 -21.70 2.99 1.94
C PHE A 46 -22.36 1.67 2.37
N VAL A 47 -21.87 0.53 1.87
CA VAL A 47 -22.39 -0.80 2.25
C VAL A 47 -22.26 -1.03 3.75
N VAL A 48 -21.09 -0.76 4.34
CA VAL A 48 -20.85 -0.95 5.78
C VAL A 48 -21.79 -0.10 6.64
N PHE A 49 -22.01 1.17 6.29
CA PHE A 49 -22.88 2.04 7.06
C PHE A 49 -24.37 1.77 6.82
N ALA A 50 -24.74 1.23 5.66
CA ALA A 50 -26.11 0.77 5.40
C ALA A 50 -26.51 -0.38 6.34
N GLU A 51 -25.59 -1.32 6.62
CA GLU A 51 -25.81 -2.42 7.58
C GLU A 51 -25.97 -1.94 9.04
N LEU A 52 -25.54 -0.72 9.36
CA LEU A 52 -25.66 -0.12 10.70
C LEU A 52 -26.90 0.76 10.87
N VAL A 53 -27.69 1.00 9.82
CA VAL A 53 -28.93 1.81 9.86
C VAL A 53 -29.93 1.33 10.94
N PRO A 54 -30.12 0.02 11.20
CA PRO A 54 -31.01 -0.46 12.24
C PRO A 54 -30.72 0.09 13.64
N LEU A 55 -29.48 0.51 13.95
CA LEU A 55 -29.15 1.20 15.20
C LEU A 55 -29.91 2.53 15.34
N CYS A 56 -30.15 3.23 14.22
CA CYS A 56 -30.89 4.48 14.23
C CYS A 56 -32.40 4.24 14.51
N GLU A 57 -32.95 3.13 14.01
CA GLU A 57 -34.34 2.70 14.31
C GLU A 57 -34.54 2.42 15.80
N MET A 58 -33.50 1.91 16.48
CA MET A 58 -33.51 1.66 17.93
C MET A 58 -33.31 2.95 18.76
N GLY A 59 -33.26 4.14 18.13
CA GLY A 59 -33.00 5.40 18.82
C GLY A 59 -31.54 5.62 19.22
N LEU A 60 -30.61 4.79 18.75
CA LEU A 60 -29.18 4.84 19.07
C LEU A 60 -28.36 5.61 18.00
N THR A 61 -28.91 6.72 17.50
CA THR A 61 -28.26 7.56 16.47
C THR A 61 -26.87 8.03 16.87
N TRP A 62 -26.68 8.34 18.15
CA TRP A 62 -25.37 8.72 18.67
C TRP A 62 -24.33 7.59 18.55
N LEU A 63 -24.76 6.33 18.75
CA LEU A 63 -23.87 5.17 18.61
C LEU A 63 -23.46 4.96 17.16
N TYR A 64 -24.40 5.10 16.22
CA TYR A 64 -24.13 5.05 14.79
C TYR A 64 -23.04 6.06 14.37
N PHE A 65 -23.17 7.33 14.78
CA PHE A 65 -22.18 8.36 14.49
C PHE A 65 -20.89 8.20 15.29
N ALA A 66 -20.93 7.66 16.51
CA ALA A 66 -19.74 7.32 17.27
C ALA A 66 -18.92 6.24 16.57
N MET A 67 -19.57 5.20 16.00
CA MET A 67 -18.93 4.18 15.21
C MET A 67 -18.32 4.75 13.92
N ALA A 68 -19.03 5.64 13.23
CA ALA A 68 -18.49 6.35 12.07
C ALA A 68 -17.26 7.21 12.43
N GLY A 69 -17.30 7.91 13.55
CA GLY A 69 -16.19 8.72 14.06
C GLY A 69 -14.96 7.87 14.41
N THR A 70 -15.15 6.72 15.08
CA THR A 70 -14.06 5.80 15.41
C THR A 70 -13.43 5.15 14.16
N ALA A 71 -14.26 4.76 13.19
CA ALA A 71 -13.79 4.23 11.90
C ALA A 71 -13.00 5.30 11.13
N ALA A 72 -13.46 6.56 11.13
CA ALA A 72 -12.78 7.68 10.52
C ALA A 72 -11.41 7.94 11.16
N LEU A 73 -11.32 7.93 12.50
CA LEU A 73 -10.06 8.05 13.24
C LEU A 73 -9.11 6.90 12.90
N ALA A 74 -9.59 5.65 12.93
CA ALA A 74 -8.77 4.48 12.65
C ALA A 74 -8.22 4.51 11.21
N LEU A 75 -9.05 4.77 10.21
CA LEU A 75 -8.63 4.84 8.81
C LEU A 75 -7.63 5.98 8.56
N SER A 76 -7.91 7.16 9.11
CA SER A 76 -7.04 8.32 8.94
C SER A 76 -5.69 8.12 9.63
N MET A 77 -5.65 7.48 10.81
CA MET A 77 -4.40 7.11 11.50
C MET A 77 -3.58 6.11 10.69
N LEU A 78 -4.19 5.02 10.24
CA LEU A 78 -3.51 4.00 9.44
C LEU A 78 -2.92 4.57 8.14
N GLY A 79 -3.68 5.43 7.45
CA GLY A 79 -3.25 6.06 6.20
C GLY A 79 -2.18 7.14 6.36
N SER A 80 -2.17 7.87 7.48
CA SER A 80 -1.39 9.11 7.61
C SER A 80 -0.13 9.01 8.47
N VAL A 81 -0.01 8.05 9.40
CA VAL A 81 1.14 7.98 10.34
C VAL A 81 2.48 7.90 9.62
N PHE A 82 2.61 7.02 8.63
CA PHE A 82 3.85 6.87 7.86
C PHE A 82 4.11 8.04 6.92
N MET A 83 3.05 8.63 6.35
CA MET A 83 3.19 9.84 5.55
C MET A 83 3.68 11.00 6.41
N THR A 84 3.17 11.12 7.62
CA THR A 84 3.57 12.13 8.60
C THR A 84 5.05 11.97 9.00
N GLN A 85 5.49 10.74 9.32
CA GLN A 85 6.90 10.46 9.60
C GLN A 85 7.80 10.85 8.41
N ALA A 86 7.46 10.41 7.20
CA ALA A 86 8.26 10.65 6.00
C ALA A 86 8.32 12.14 5.60
N GLN A 87 7.22 12.88 5.77
CA GLN A 87 7.15 14.29 5.38
C GLN A 87 7.69 15.25 6.43
N LEU A 88 7.56 14.94 7.72
CA LEU A 88 8.07 15.80 8.78
C LEU A 88 9.55 15.55 9.07
N TYR A 89 9.96 14.29 9.22
CA TYR A 89 11.28 13.95 9.78
C TYR A 89 12.30 13.48 8.73
N ASP A 90 11.87 12.68 7.74
CA ASP A 90 12.76 12.05 6.76
C ASP A 90 12.78 12.77 5.39
N ALA A 91 12.21 13.97 5.30
CA ALA A 91 12.15 14.70 4.04
C ALA A 91 13.52 15.25 3.62
N LYS A 92 13.98 14.89 2.41
CA LYS A 92 15.30 15.27 1.85
C LYS A 92 15.47 16.78 1.62
N ASP A 93 14.38 17.54 1.57
CA ASP A 93 14.39 19.00 1.43
C ASP A 93 14.54 19.74 2.76
N ASN A 94 14.53 19.03 3.91
CA ASN A 94 14.71 19.63 5.23
C ASN A 94 16.04 20.41 5.32
N GLU A 95 17.15 19.82 4.87
CA GLU A 95 18.47 20.44 4.92
C GLU A 95 18.51 21.73 4.08
N ARG A 96 17.90 21.70 2.90
CA ARG A 96 17.86 22.87 2.01
C ARG A 96 16.96 23.98 2.55
N LEU A 97 15.80 23.65 3.11
CA LEU A 97 14.86 24.64 3.65
C LEU A 97 15.39 25.24 4.97
N LEU A 98 16.09 24.47 5.78
CA LEU A 98 16.69 24.96 7.03
C LEU A 98 17.97 25.79 6.80
N SER A 99 18.64 25.66 5.66
CA SER A 99 19.75 26.54 5.26
C SER A 99 19.31 27.90 4.71
N MET A 100 18.02 28.06 4.39
CA MET A 100 17.46 29.35 3.96
C MET A 100 17.10 30.20 5.18
N PRO A 101 17.06 31.54 5.07
CA PRO A 101 16.68 32.46 6.16
C PRO A 101 15.15 32.42 6.39
N ILE A 102 14.61 31.24 6.61
CA ILE A 102 13.17 30.99 6.84
C ILE A 102 12.99 30.47 8.27
N PRO A 103 12.15 31.10 9.09
CA PRO A 103 11.88 30.59 10.43
C PRO A 103 11.36 29.15 10.38
N PRO A 104 11.97 28.20 11.11
CA PRO A 104 11.59 26.77 11.07
C PRO A 104 10.11 26.50 11.38
N LYS A 105 9.49 27.39 12.16
CA LYS A 105 8.05 27.35 12.48
C LYS A 105 7.17 27.41 11.22
N TYR A 106 7.53 28.21 10.22
CA TYR A 106 6.76 28.32 8.97
C TYR A 106 6.90 27.08 8.09
N ILE A 107 8.09 26.45 8.10
CA ILE A 107 8.32 25.18 7.39
C ILE A 107 7.45 24.08 8.02
N LEU A 108 7.45 24.00 9.34
CA LEU A 108 6.64 23.03 10.08
C LEU A 108 5.15 23.24 9.83
N LEU A 109 4.66 24.50 9.96
CA LEU A 109 3.25 24.83 9.79
C LEU A 109 2.74 24.48 8.38
N THR A 110 3.51 24.79 7.34
CA THR A 110 3.11 24.46 5.95
C THR A 110 3.06 22.95 5.71
N ARG A 111 3.95 22.16 6.32
CA ARG A 111 3.93 20.70 6.22
C ARG A 111 2.75 20.10 6.97
N ILE A 112 2.47 20.56 8.18
CA ILE A 112 1.32 20.10 8.95
C ILE A 112 0.02 20.44 8.23
N ALA A 113 -0.09 21.62 7.63
CA ALA A 113 -1.26 21.99 6.85
C ALA A 113 -1.46 21.09 5.61
N MET A 114 -0.37 20.68 4.93
CA MET A 114 -0.46 19.71 3.82
C MET A 114 -0.86 18.31 4.31
N LEU A 115 -0.36 17.88 5.47
CA LEU A 115 -0.74 16.61 6.07
C LEU A 115 -2.20 16.63 6.54
N PHE A 116 -2.68 17.77 7.04
CA PHE A 116 -4.07 17.95 7.42
C PHE A 116 -5.03 17.73 6.23
N THR A 117 -4.66 18.15 5.01
CA THR A 117 -5.51 17.89 3.83
C THR A 117 -5.64 16.39 3.54
N THR A 118 -4.61 15.59 3.82
CA THR A 118 -4.68 14.13 3.62
C THR A 118 -5.47 13.44 4.72
N THR A 119 -5.28 13.83 5.99
CA THR A 119 -6.10 13.29 7.10
C THR A 119 -7.56 13.68 6.96
N ALA A 120 -7.86 14.93 6.58
CA ALA A 120 -9.20 15.38 6.29
C ALA A 120 -9.87 14.59 5.15
N GLY A 121 -9.10 14.25 4.10
CA GLY A 121 -9.57 13.39 3.02
C GLY A 121 -10.02 12.00 3.52
N TYR A 122 -9.22 11.33 4.35
CA TYR A 122 -9.59 10.04 4.94
C TYR A 122 -10.79 10.15 5.89
N THR A 123 -10.84 11.19 6.70
CA THR A 123 -11.96 11.42 7.63
C THR A 123 -13.26 11.67 6.85
N LEU A 124 -13.18 12.43 5.75
CA LEU A 124 -14.33 12.72 4.89
C LEU A 124 -14.83 11.46 4.19
N ALA A 125 -13.93 10.62 3.68
CA ALA A 125 -14.27 9.35 3.02
C ALA A 125 -15.09 8.38 3.90
N VAL A 126 -15.04 8.53 5.22
CA VAL A 126 -15.85 7.72 6.15
C VAL A 126 -17.10 8.47 6.60
N LEU A 127 -16.95 9.74 7.00
CA LEU A 127 -18.07 10.50 7.55
C LEU A 127 -19.09 10.91 6.50
N LEU A 128 -18.68 11.10 5.24
CA LEU A 128 -19.60 11.53 4.17
C LEU A 128 -20.63 10.43 3.85
N PRO A 129 -20.26 9.16 3.56
CA PRO A 129 -21.24 8.11 3.32
C PRO A 129 -22.11 7.84 4.56
N ALA A 130 -21.52 7.84 5.77
CA ALA A 130 -22.30 7.65 7.00
C ALA A 130 -23.38 8.71 7.18
N PHE A 131 -23.04 10.00 7.02
CA PHE A 131 -24.01 11.09 7.11
C PHE A 131 -24.99 11.07 5.93
N GLY A 132 -24.53 10.76 4.73
CA GLY A 132 -25.36 10.67 3.52
C GLY A 132 -26.46 9.62 3.65
N ILE A 133 -26.15 8.42 4.13
CA ILE A 133 -27.13 7.35 4.37
C ILE A 133 -28.16 7.80 5.41
N TYR A 134 -27.68 8.33 6.54
CA TYR A 134 -28.58 8.83 7.58
C TYR A 134 -29.52 9.93 7.08
N ALA A 135 -28.97 10.92 6.37
CA ALA A 135 -29.73 12.04 5.83
C ALA A 135 -30.78 11.60 4.79
N PHE A 136 -30.45 10.58 4.00
CA PHE A 136 -31.38 10.00 3.02
C PHE A 136 -32.51 9.22 3.70
N SER A 137 -32.22 8.47 4.78
CA SER A 137 -33.20 7.60 5.45
C SER A 137 -34.10 8.35 6.43
N TYR A 138 -33.56 9.33 7.17
CA TYR A 138 -34.26 9.99 8.27
C TYR A 138 -34.40 11.52 8.10
N GLY A 139 -33.78 12.08 7.08
CA GLY A 139 -33.64 13.50 6.90
C GLY A 139 -32.53 14.11 7.77
N ALA A 140 -32.13 15.32 7.47
CA ALA A 140 -31.10 16.06 8.20
C ALA A 140 -31.60 17.41 8.69
N SER A 141 -31.48 17.66 10.00
CA SER A 141 -31.76 18.99 10.56
C SER A 141 -30.54 19.91 10.36
N ALA A 142 -30.77 21.23 10.38
CA ALA A 142 -29.70 22.22 10.27
C ALA A 142 -28.65 22.06 11.38
N THR A 143 -29.08 21.72 12.60
CA THR A 143 -28.17 21.46 13.74
C THR A 143 -27.30 20.25 13.52
N MET A 144 -27.79 19.18 12.88
CA MET A 144 -27.01 17.99 12.53
C MET A 144 -25.97 18.31 11.44
N ILE A 145 -26.32 19.08 10.42
CA ILE A 145 -25.38 19.49 9.38
C ILE A 145 -24.25 20.31 9.99
N ILE A 146 -24.56 21.27 10.86
CA ILE A 146 -23.55 22.04 11.58
C ILE A 146 -22.71 21.14 12.47
N GLY A 147 -23.33 20.27 13.27
CA GLY A 147 -22.67 19.33 14.15
C GLY A 147 -21.70 18.40 13.38
N TRP A 148 -22.16 17.84 12.27
CA TRP A 148 -21.35 17.01 11.39
C TRP A 148 -20.14 17.75 10.81
N LEU A 149 -20.32 18.98 10.31
CA LEU A 149 -19.25 19.79 9.74
C LEU A 149 -18.15 20.11 10.78
N PHE A 150 -18.55 20.54 11.96
CA PHE A 150 -17.61 20.82 13.05
C PHE A 150 -16.93 19.55 13.57
N THR A 151 -17.65 18.44 13.66
CA THR A 151 -17.09 17.15 14.08
C THR A 151 -16.11 16.61 13.03
N PHE A 152 -16.38 16.77 11.73
CA PHE A 152 -15.44 16.46 10.67
C PHE A 152 -14.11 17.20 10.84
N VAL A 153 -14.14 18.51 11.10
CA VAL A 153 -12.93 19.30 11.34
C VAL A 153 -12.24 18.85 12.64
N ALA A 154 -12.99 18.63 13.69
CA ALA A 154 -12.49 18.20 14.99
C ALA A 154 -11.77 16.84 14.92
N LEU A 155 -12.39 15.84 14.28
CA LEU A 155 -11.79 14.51 14.09
C LEU A 155 -10.55 14.57 13.21
N SER A 156 -10.56 15.40 12.17
CA SER A 156 -9.37 15.61 11.33
C SER A 156 -8.21 16.22 12.12
N LEU A 157 -8.47 17.16 13.04
CA LEU A 157 -7.46 17.74 13.93
C LEU A 157 -6.91 16.74 14.95
N ILE A 158 -7.81 15.95 15.58
CA ILE A 158 -7.41 14.88 16.52
C ILE A 158 -6.54 13.85 15.80
N SER A 159 -7.02 13.35 14.66
CA SER A 159 -6.28 12.38 13.86
C SER A 159 -4.90 12.88 13.45
N GLN A 160 -4.81 14.13 12.96
CA GLN A 160 -3.54 14.75 12.60
C GLN A 160 -2.59 14.86 13.81
N SER A 161 -3.11 15.22 14.97
CA SER A 161 -2.34 15.35 16.20
C SER A 161 -1.78 14.02 16.67
N VAL A 162 -2.59 12.97 16.64
CA VAL A 162 -2.19 11.60 16.97
C VAL A 162 -1.16 11.09 15.95
N CYS A 163 -1.38 11.32 14.65
CA CYS A 163 -0.42 10.96 13.60
C CYS A 163 0.93 11.66 13.78
N CYS A 164 0.95 12.92 14.20
CA CYS A 164 2.19 13.63 14.51
C CYS A 164 2.92 13.02 15.70
N ALA A 165 2.20 12.69 16.78
CA ALA A 165 2.78 12.07 17.96
C ALA A 165 3.32 10.65 17.66
N LEU A 166 2.53 9.82 16.99
CA LEU A 166 2.93 8.47 16.57
C LEU A 166 4.08 8.52 15.54
N GLY A 167 4.05 9.45 14.60
CA GLY A 167 5.12 9.68 13.64
C GLY A 167 6.45 10.04 14.32
N TRP A 168 6.40 10.84 15.39
CA TRP A 168 7.58 11.16 16.21
C TRP A 168 8.10 9.94 16.96
N VAL A 169 7.22 9.17 17.62
CA VAL A 169 7.58 7.92 18.31
C VAL A 169 8.20 6.94 17.32
N LEU A 170 7.59 6.75 16.17
CA LEU A 170 8.05 5.86 15.12
C LEU A 170 9.43 6.30 14.59
N HIS A 171 9.62 7.60 14.35
CA HIS A 171 10.92 8.16 13.95
C HIS A 171 12.00 7.87 15.01
N LYS A 172 11.72 8.11 16.29
CA LYS A 172 12.65 7.87 17.39
C LYS A 172 12.97 6.38 17.54
N LEU A 173 11.97 5.52 17.41
CA LEU A 173 12.12 4.06 17.44
C LEU A 173 12.99 3.57 16.28
N LEU A 174 12.61 3.92 15.05
CA LEU A 174 13.34 3.54 13.82
C LEU A 174 14.76 4.10 13.79
N SER A 175 14.98 5.28 14.40
CA SER A 175 16.33 5.88 14.50
C SER A 175 17.28 5.10 15.41
N ARG A 176 16.76 4.35 16.39
CA ARG A 176 17.55 3.54 17.34
C ARG A 176 17.83 2.13 16.82
N LEU A 177 17.04 1.64 15.86
CA LEU A 177 17.11 0.28 15.38
C LEU A 177 18.18 0.12 14.29
N ARG A 178 19.03 -0.90 14.46
CA ARG A 178 20.12 -1.24 13.54
C ARG A 178 19.60 -1.77 12.19
N ASN A 179 18.45 -2.45 12.20
CA ASN A 179 17.83 -3.04 10.99
C ASN A 179 16.40 -2.49 10.80
N LYS A 180 16.29 -1.35 10.13
CA LYS A 180 14.99 -0.73 9.79
C LYS A 180 14.06 -1.66 8.99
N ALA A 181 14.64 -2.56 8.19
CA ALA A 181 13.91 -3.51 7.37
C ALA A 181 13.15 -4.56 8.19
N VAL A 182 13.77 -5.10 9.24
CA VAL A 182 13.11 -6.11 10.12
C VAL A 182 11.90 -5.51 10.81
N VAL A 183 11.99 -4.26 11.25
CA VAL A 183 10.86 -3.56 11.91
C VAL A 183 9.74 -3.27 10.93
N SER A 184 10.06 -2.86 9.70
CA SER A 184 9.05 -2.67 8.64
C SER A 184 8.34 -3.99 8.32
N LEU A 185 9.06 -5.09 8.29
CA LEU A 185 8.53 -6.43 8.04
C LEU A 185 7.65 -6.89 9.21
N LEU A 186 8.10 -6.73 10.45
CA LEU A 186 7.32 -7.05 11.65
C LEU A 186 6.02 -6.25 11.73
N TYR A 187 6.12 -4.93 11.50
CA TYR A 187 4.94 -4.06 11.42
C TYR A 187 3.94 -4.56 10.37
N MET A 188 4.43 -4.92 9.19
CA MET A 188 3.61 -5.40 8.09
C MET A 188 2.92 -6.72 8.44
N VAL A 189 3.62 -7.66 9.09
CA VAL A 189 3.02 -8.93 9.56
C VAL A 189 1.95 -8.68 10.61
N ILE A 190 2.24 -7.83 11.60
CA ILE A 190 1.26 -7.47 12.65
C ILE A 190 0.04 -6.78 12.03
N PHE A 191 0.27 -5.81 11.14
CA PHE A 191 -0.81 -5.13 10.44
C PHE A 191 -1.70 -6.10 9.66
N MET A 192 -1.08 -7.05 8.94
CA MET A 192 -1.79 -8.10 8.21
C MET A 192 -2.61 -9.01 9.14
N ALA A 193 -2.03 -9.45 10.25
CA ALA A 193 -2.72 -10.29 11.20
C ALA A 193 -3.96 -9.59 11.80
N VAL A 194 -3.80 -8.31 12.17
CA VAL A 194 -4.90 -7.47 12.66
C VAL A 194 -5.95 -7.25 11.58
N TYR A 195 -5.54 -6.94 10.35
CA TYR A 195 -6.45 -6.75 9.22
C TYR A 195 -7.26 -8.02 8.94
N TRP A 196 -6.62 -9.19 8.86
CA TRP A 196 -7.30 -10.47 8.64
C TRP A 196 -8.24 -10.85 9.78
N TYR A 197 -7.85 -10.58 11.03
CA TYR A 197 -8.71 -10.80 12.18
C TYR A 197 -9.99 -9.94 12.10
N PHE A 198 -9.86 -8.65 11.81
CA PHE A 198 -11.03 -7.78 11.61
C PHE A 198 -11.87 -8.21 10.41
N TYR A 199 -11.24 -8.50 9.27
CA TYR A 199 -11.94 -8.93 8.07
C TYR A 199 -12.73 -10.24 8.28
N ALA A 200 -12.13 -11.22 8.95
CA ALA A 200 -12.77 -12.49 9.23
C ALA A 200 -13.97 -12.37 10.20
N ASN A 201 -13.97 -11.34 11.05
CA ASN A 201 -15.00 -11.15 12.06
C ASN A 201 -15.91 -9.95 11.77
N VAL A 202 -15.76 -9.25 10.64
CA VAL A 202 -16.50 -8.01 10.35
C VAL A 202 -18.01 -8.22 10.38
N ASN A 203 -18.53 -9.28 9.76
CA ASN A 203 -19.96 -9.57 9.75
C ASN A 203 -20.50 -9.90 11.14
N SER A 204 -19.75 -10.73 11.91
CA SER A 204 -20.11 -11.05 13.30
C SER A 204 -20.03 -9.83 14.20
N PHE A 205 -19.09 -8.94 13.93
CA PHE A 205 -18.97 -7.67 14.66
C PHE A 205 -20.11 -6.71 14.33
N LEU A 206 -20.46 -6.55 13.05
CA LEU A 206 -21.58 -5.70 12.62
C LEU A 206 -22.92 -6.23 13.12
N SER A 207 -23.19 -7.52 12.96
CA SER A 207 -24.44 -8.14 13.47
C SER A 207 -24.51 -8.11 14.99
N GLY A 208 -23.39 -8.33 15.68
CA GLY A 208 -23.31 -8.20 17.14
C GLY A 208 -23.57 -6.78 17.63
N LEU A 209 -23.07 -5.77 16.92
CA LEU A 209 -23.35 -4.35 17.21
C LEU A 209 -24.84 -4.03 17.06
N VAL A 210 -25.51 -4.58 16.04
CA VAL A 210 -26.96 -4.36 15.84
C VAL A 210 -27.77 -5.13 16.88
N MET A 211 -27.47 -6.42 17.11
CA MET A 211 -28.23 -7.26 18.07
C MET A 211 -28.06 -6.86 19.53
N GLN A 212 -26.85 -6.43 19.91
CA GLN A 212 -26.51 -6.02 21.29
C GLN A 212 -26.41 -4.48 21.42
N GLY A 213 -26.96 -3.73 20.47
CA GLY A 213 -26.80 -2.28 20.37
C GLY A 213 -27.18 -1.54 21.66
N THR A 214 -28.25 -1.93 22.33
CA THR A 214 -28.69 -1.33 23.60
C THR A 214 -27.72 -1.59 24.76
N GLN A 215 -27.17 -2.81 24.87
CA GLN A 215 -26.19 -3.17 25.89
C GLN A 215 -24.86 -2.44 25.64
N ILE A 216 -24.36 -2.48 24.39
CA ILE A 216 -23.13 -1.79 23.98
C ILE A 216 -23.27 -0.28 24.16
N ALA A 217 -24.43 0.29 23.85
CA ALA A 217 -24.72 1.70 24.09
C ALA A 217 -24.63 2.04 25.58
N GLY A 218 -25.15 1.16 26.45
CA GLY A 218 -25.05 1.32 27.91
C GLY A 218 -23.60 1.42 28.39
N GLU A 219 -22.75 0.53 27.92
CA GLU A 219 -21.33 0.48 28.29
C GLU A 219 -20.51 1.62 27.63
N MET A 220 -20.71 1.88 26.33
CA MET A 220 -19.97 2.90 25.59
C MET A 220 -20.32 4.32 26.00
N LYS A 221 -21.48 4.55 26.60
CA LYS A 221 -21.87 5.86 27.14
C LYS A 221 -20.89 6.36 28.22
N TYR A 222 -20.26 5.45 28.95
CA TYR A 222 -19.22 5.81 29.93
C TYR A 222 -17.90 6.26 29.28
N VAL A 223 -17.68 5.91 28.01
CA VAL A 223 -16.52 6.41 27.24
C VAL A 223 -16.86 7.77 26.64
N TRP A 224 -16.79 8.80 27.50
CA TRP A 224 -17.21 10.15 27.17
C TRP A 224 -16.76 10.67 25.79
N PRO A 225 -15.50 10.47 25.30
CA PRO A 225 -15.10 10.97 23.98
C PRO A 225 -15.91 10.39 22.83
N LEU A 226 -16.25 9.09 22.89
CA LEU A 226 -17.06 8.41 21.87
C LEU A 226 -18.50 8.89 21.89
N TYR A 227 -19.07 8.99 23.08
CA TYR A 227 -20.40 9.53 23.27
C TYR A 227 -20.52 10.97 22.77
N ALA A 228 -19.53 11.81 23.11
CA ALA A 228 -19.50 13.22 22.70
C ALA A 228 -19.41 13.37 21.16
N ILE A 229 -18.61 12.54 20.48
CA ILE A 229 -18.51 12.53 19.00
C ILE A 229 -19.86 12.14 18.38
N GLY A 230 -20.48 11.08 18.90
CA GLY A 230 -21.80 10.65 18.42
C GLY A 230 -22.90 11.69 18.61
N MET A 231 -22.97 12.30 19.78
CA MET A 231 -23.93 13.36 20.09
C MET A 231 -23.68 14.64 19.29
N ALA A 232 -22.42 14.99 19.03
CA ALA A 232 -22.07 16.14 18.21
C ALA A 232 -22.55 15.98 16.78
N CYS A 233 -22.32 14.83 16.14
CA CYS A 233 -22.85 14.51 14.81
C CYS A 233 -24.38 14.41 14.82
N GLY A 234 -24.97 13.94 15.92
CA GLY A 234 -26.42 13.85 16.13
C GLY A 234 -27.15 15.21 16.34
N GLY A 235 -26.40 16.35 16.29
CA GLY A 235 -26.96 17.71 16.32
C GLY A 235 -26.99 18.36 17.69
N SER A 236 -26.33 17.78 18.71
CA SER A 236 -26.18 18.42 20.02
C SER A 236 -25.12 19.52 19.98
N LEU A 237 -25.55 20.80 20.03
CA LEU A 237 -24.64 21.95 19.95
C LEU A 237 -23.62 22.00 21.11
N LEU A 238 -24.03 21.57 22.31
CA LEU A 238 -23.12 21.51 23.45
C LEU A 238 -21.95 20.56 23.20
N HIS A 239 -22.24 19.34 22.75
CA HIS A 239 -21.21 18.35 22.48
C HIS A 239 -20.36 18.76 21.28
N THR A 240 -20.93 19.37 20.26
CA THR A 240 -20.21 19.95 19.12
C THR A 240 -19.19 20.99 19.59
N LEU A 241 -19.57 21.91 20.46
CA LEU A 241 -18.68 22.93 21.03
C LEU A 241 -17.56 22.27 21.85
N LEU A 242 -17.90 21.32 22.73
CA LEU A 242 -16.91 20.63 23.56
C LEU A 242 -15.88 19.84 22.73
N VAL A 243 -16.32 19.07 21.72
CA VAL A 243 -15.46 18.28 20.85
C VAL A 243 -14.55 19.19 20.02
N THR A 244 -15.07 20.31 19.49
CA THR A 244 -14.27 21.26 18.72
C THR A 244 -13.24 22.01 19.57
N LEU A 245 -13.60 22.46 20.77
CA LEU A 245 -12.65 23.11 21.67
C LEU A 245 -11.55 22.15 22.12
N LEU A 246 -11.92 20.91 22.49
CA LEU A 246 -10.95 19.89 22.89
C LEU A 246 -10.00 19.53 21.73
N SER A 247 -10.53 19.37 20.52
CA SER A 247 -9.71 19.08 19.33
C SER A 247 -8.74 20.21 18.99
N ALA A 248 -9.19 21.46 19.11
CA ALA A 248 -8.35 22.65 18.93
C ALA A 248 -7.25 22.73 19.99
N ALA A 249 -7.56 22.46 21.27
CA ALA A 249 -6.59 22.42 22.35
C ALA A 249 -5.51 21.35 22.12
N ILE A 250 -5.91 20.12 21.72
CA ILE A 250 -4.99 19.03 21.39
C ILE A 250 -4.10 19.42 20.20
N ALA A 251 -4.67 20.03 19.16
CA ALA A 251 -3.92 20.45 17.97
C ALA A 251 -2.90 21.56 18.31
N LEU A 252 -3.28 22.56 19.12
CA LEU A 252 -2.39 23.61 19.56
C LEU A 252 -1.26 23.08 20.45
N PHE A 253 -1.56 22.16 21.37
CA PHE A 253 -0.57 21.50 22.21
C PHE A 253 0.43 20.71 21.37
N THR A 254 -0.02 19.93 20.39
CA THR A 254 0.86 19.18 19.50
C THR A 254 1.73 20.10 18.64
N LEU A 255 1.18 21.17 18.10
CA LEU A 255 1.94 22.19 17.36
C LEU A 255 3.03 22.82 18.22
N TRP A 256 2.69 23.18 19.47
CA TRP A 256 3.65 23.75 20.42
C TRP A 256 4.80 22.76 20.72
N ARG A 257 4.49 21.52 21.06
CA ARG A 257 5.49 20.48 21.34
C ARG A 257 6.36 20.16 20.11
N LEU A 258 5.77 20.07 18.94
CA LEU A 258 6.50 19.82 17.69
C LEU A 258 7.40 20.99 17.32
N SER A 259 6.95 22.23 17.48
CA SER A 259 7.78 23.41 17.18
C SER A 259 9.05 23.48 18.03
N ALA A 260 8.96 23.03 19.29
CA ALA A 260 10.11 22.96 20.21
C ALA A 260 11.10 21.84 19.86
N SER A 261 10.62 20.69 19.37
CA SER A 261 11.44 19.50 19.10
C SER A 261 11.87 19.33 17.65
N PHE A 262 11.28 20.07 16.71
CA PHE A 262 11.49 19.87 15.27
C PHE A 262 12.95 20.00 14.84
N ILE A 263 13.64 21.07 15.26
CA ILE A 263 15.03 21.34 14.87
C ILE A 263 15.98 20.25 15.39
N SER A 264 15.81 19.83 16.65
CA SER A 264 16.63 18.78 17.26
C SER A 264 16.44 17.43 16.57
N SER A 265 15.21 17.10 16.20
CA SER A 265 14.88 15.85 15.53
C SER A 265 15.47 15.77 14.11
N VAL A 266 15.42 16.87 13.35
CA VAL A 266 15.99 16.93 11.99
C VAL A 266 17.52 16.89 12.02
N ARG A 267 18.18 17.58 12.96
CA ARG A 267 19.65 17.54 13.13
C ARG A 267 20.14 16.14 13.48
N THR A 268 19.41 15.41 14.31
CA THR A 268 19.78 14.04 14.72
C THR A 268 19.69 13.05 13.54
N SER A 269 18.79 13.30 12.59
CA SER A 269 18.65 12.49 11.38
C SER A 269 19.82 12.71 10.41
N GLY A 270 20.27 13.95 10.23
CA GLY A 270 21.42 14.30 9.37
C GLY A 270 22.75 13.78 9.92
N ALA A 271 22.98 13.89 11.23
CA ALA A 271 24.22 13.46 11.86
C ALA A 271 24.47 11.93 11.79
N LYS A 272 23.41 11.13 11.75
CA LYS A 272 23.51 9.66 11.61
C LYS A 272 23.80 9.18 10.18
N ALA A 273 23.51 9.99 9.17
CA ALA A 273 23.89 9.69 7.79
C ALA A 273 25.41 9.69 7.58
N GLY A 274 26.16 10.41 8.45
CA GLY A 274 27.62 10.46 8.46
C GLY A 274 28.33 9.45 9.36
N ALA A 275 27.60 8.58 10.08
CA ALA A 275 28.22 7.58 10.95
C ALA A 275 28.99 6.55 10.11
N LYS A 276 30.31 6.53 10.30
CA LYS A 276 31.30 5.67 9.68
C LYS A 276 30.77 4.24 9.52
N HIS A 277 30.58 3.81 8.28
CA HIS A 277 30.61 2.39 7.94
C HIS A 277 31.92 1.82 8.49
N LYS A 278 31.86 1.01 9.54
CA LYS A 278 32.99 0.14 9.88
C LYS A 278 33.26 -0.71 8.63
N SER A 279 34.35 -0.41 7.96
CA SER A 279 34.91 -1.25 6.91
C SER A 279 35.26 -2.60 7.54
N GLY A 280 34.28 -3.49 7.63
CA GLY A 280 34.56 -4.90 7.86
C GLY A 280 35.36 -5.38 6.66
N LYS A 281 36.44 -6.14 6.91
CA LYS A 281 37.24 -6.80 5.87
C LYS A 281 36.25 -7.48 4.91
N ALA A 282 35.99 -6.85 3.77
CA ALA A 282 35.17 -7.43 2.72
C ALA A 282 35.95 -8.63 2.19
N SER A 283 35.52 -9.82 2.54
CA SER A 283 35.98 -11.01 1.85
C SER A 283 35.61 -10.83 0.38
N ALA A 284 36.62 -10.55 -0.44
CA ALA A 284 36.49 -10.30 -1.88
C ALA A 284 36.23 -11.61 -2.60
N LYS A 285 35.07 -12.25 -2.31
CA LYS A 285 34.66 -13.41 -3.11
C LYS A 285 34.24 -12.89 -4.48
N GLN A 286 35.05 -13.21 -5.51
CA GLN A 286 34.74 -12.85 -6.89
C GLN A 286 33.38 -13.46 -7.26
N ARG A 287 32.42 -12.60 -7.58
CA ARG A 287 31.08 -12.97 -8.06
C ARG A 287 30.97 -12.59 -9.52
N THR A 288 30.19 -13.32 -10.29
CA THR A 288 29.84 -12.87 -11.64
C THR A 288 29.17 -11.50 -11.60
N PRO A 289 29.35 -10.65 -12.61
CA PRO A 289 28.78 -9.30 -12.62
C PRO A 289 27.25 -9.29 -12.40
N VAL A 290 26.51 -10.24 -12.99
CA VAL A 290 25.06 -10.40 -12.81
C VAL A 290 24.71 -10.66 -11.34
N LEU A 291 25.44 -11.55 -10.68
CA LEU A 291 25.24 -11.88 -9.27
C LEU A 291 25.59 -10.72 -8.35
N SER A 292 26.58 -9.92 -8.70
CA SER A 292 26.98 -8.73 -7.95
C SER A 292 25.89 -7.66 -8.00
N VAL A 293 25.30 -7.42 -9.18
CA VAL A 293 24.14 -6.54 -9.34
C VAL A 293 22.93 -7.07 -8.59
N ALA A 294 22.61 -8.35 -8.71
CA ALA A 294 21.49 -8.97 -7.99
C ALA A 294 21.63 -8.81 -6.46
N HIS A 295 22.83 -9.02 -5.92
CA HIS A 295 23.09 -8.85 -4.49
C HIS A 295 22.99 -7.39 -4.04
N LYS A 296 23.47 -6.43 -4.85
CA LYS A 296 23.30 -4.99 -4.62
C LYS A 296 21.81 -4.64 -4.54
N GLU A 297 21.02 -5.11 -5.51
CA GLU A 297 19.58 -4.85 -5.57
C GLU A 297 18.84 -5.49 -4.37
N GLN A 298 19.18 -6.72 -4.02
CA GLN A 298 18.64 -7.42 -2.86
C GLN A 298 18.94 -6.66 -1.56
N ARG A 299 20.17 -6.19 -1.39
CA ARG A 299 20.54 -5.36 -0.24
C ARG A 299 19.74 -4.05 -0.21
N LYS A 300 19.59 -3.39 -1.37
CA LYS A 300 18.78 -2.17 -1.50
C LYS A 300 17.32 -2.42 -1.13
N PHE A 301 16.74 -3.53 -1.58
CA PHE A 301 15.38 -3.92 -1.26
C PHE A 301 15.16 -4.04 0.24
N PHE A 302 16.03 -4.74 0.96
CA PHE A 302 15.91 -4.94 2.41
C PHE A 302 16.36 -3.73 3.25
N THR A 303 17.11 -2.77 2.69
CA THR A 303 17.54 -1.58 3.42
C THR A 303 16.65 -0.37 3.20
N SER A 304 15.88 -0.33 2.12
CA SER A 304 14.92 0.74 1.84
C SER A 304 13.54 0.39 2.40
N PRO A 305 13.07 1.07 3.48
CA PRO A 305 11.73 0.82 4.03
C PRO A 305 10.62 1.04 3.00
N ALA A 306 10.74 2.09 2.17
CA ALA A 306 9.77 2.39 1.13
C ALA A 306 9.65 1.28 0.09
N TYR A 307 10.79 0.73 -0.33
CA TYR A 307 10.83 -0.35 -1.32
C TYR A 307 10.27 -1.65 -0.74
N LEU A 308 10.71 -2.01 0.47
CA LEU A 308 10.25 -3.21 1.16
C LEU A 308 8.76 -3.16 1.50
N MET A 309 8.25 -2.05 2.04
CA MET A 309 6.83 -1.93 2.41
C MET A 309 5.88 -1.99 1.21
N ASN A 310 6.30 -1.51 0.04
CA ASN A 310 5.42 -1.52 -1.13
C ASN A 310 5.41 -2.85 -1.87
N PHE A 311 6.53 -3.54 -1.94
CA PHE A 311 6.68 -4.77 -2.74
C PHE A 311 6.95 -6.03 -1.89
N GLY A 312 7.26 -5.88 -0.62
CA GLY A 312 7.43 -6.99 0.32
C GLY A 312 6.11 -7.58 0.82
N PHE A 313 5.00 -6.86 0.67
CA PHE A 313 3.68 -7.30 1.10
C PHE A 313 3.28 -8.65 0.47
N GLY A 314 3.34 -8.75 -0.85
CA GLY A 314 3.05 -10.01 -1.54
C GLY A 314 4.02 -11.13 -1.16
N LEU A 315 5.31 -10.81 -0.91
CA LEU A 315 6.29 -11.81 -0.45
C LEU A 315 5.96 -12.39 0.93
N VAL A 316 5.29 -11.61 1.79
CA VAL A 316 4.83 -12.10 3.11
C VAL A 316 3.55 -12.91 2.99
N ILE A 317 2.60 -12.48 2.15
CA ILE A 317 1.33 -13.20 1.97
C ILE A 317 1.55 -14.59 1.35
N ILE A 318 2.43 -14.70 0.37
CA ILE A 318 2.70 -15.96 -0.34
C ILE A 318 2.89 -17.15 0.61
N PRO A 319 3.78 -17.13 1.62
CA PRO A 319 3.94 -18.22 2.57
C PRO A 319 2.82 -18.30 3.62
N VAL A 320 2.09 -17.22 3.89
CA VAL A 320 0.98 -17.22 4.85
C VAL A 320 -0.23 -17.97 4.30
N LEU A 321 -0.47 -17.92 2.99
CA LEU A 321 -1.61 -18.60 2.36
C LEU A 321 -1.66 -20.10 2.61
N PRO A 322 -0.61 -20.91 2.39
CA PRO A 322 -0.66 -22.33 2.68
C PRO A 322 -0.78 -22.62 4.18
N ILE A 323 -0.23 -21.78 5.06
CA ILE A 323 -0.39 -21.92 6.52
C ILE A 323 -1.86 -21.70 6.89
N ALA A 324 -2.49 -20.66 6.39
CA ALA A 324 -3.91 -20.39 6.59
C ALA A 324 -4.79 -21.51 6.02
N ALA A 325 -4.48 -21.99 4.80
CA ALA A 325 -5.19 -23.12 4.20
C ALA A 325 -5.05 -24.41 5.01
N ALA A 326 -3.91 -24.66 5.63
CA ALA A 326 -3.71 -25.80 6.51
C ALA A 326 -4.53 -25.71 7.82
N ILE A 327 -4.55 -24.51 8.44
CA ILE A 327 -5.33 -24.25 9.66
C ILE A 327 -6.84 -24.42 9.39
N PHE A 328 -7.33 -23.89 8.27
CA PHE A 328 -8.75 -23.93 7.90
C PHE A 328 -9.11 -25.06 6.95
N ARG A 329 -8.26 -26.11 6.86
CA ARG A 329 -8.41 -27.22 5.89
C ARG A 329 -9.81 -27.83 5.89
N GLY A 330 -10.38 -28.07 7.07
CA GLY A 330 -11.72 -28.67 7.19
C GLY A 330 -12.81 -27.85 6.50
N LYS A 331 -12.84 -26.53 6.79
CA LYS A 331 -13.81 -25.60 6.16
C LYS A 331 -13.55 -25.46 4.65
N LEU A 332 -12.28 -25.41 4.26
CA LEU A 332 -11.87 -25.30 2.85
C LEU A 332 -12.33 -26.54 2.06
N MET A 333 -12.07 -27.74 2.57
CA MET A 333 -12.47 -28.98 1.90
C MET A 333 -13.99 -29.15 1.86
N GLN A 334 -14.71 -28.75 2.90
CA GLN A 334 -16.16 -28.71 2.91
C GLN A 334 -16.70 -27.75 1.84
N MET A 335 -16.14 -26.57 1.69
CA MET A 335 -16.53 -25.58 0.67
C MET A 335 -16.26 -26.11 -0.74
N ILE A 336 -15.09 -26.73 -0.97
CA ILE A 336 -14.73 -27.36 -2.26
C ILE A 336 -15.72 -28.49 -2.61
N SER A 337 -16.06 -29.35 -1.65
CA SER A 337 -17.00 -30.47 -1.86
C SER A 337 -18.43 -29.99 -2.14
N LEU A 338 -18.89 -28.95 -1.44
CA LEU A 338 -20.22 -28.36 -1.67
C LEU A 338 -20.34 -27.71 -3.05
N MET A 339 -19.29 -27.07 -3.55
CA MET A 339 -19.28 -26.42 -4.84
C MET A 339 -19.02 -27.38 -6.02
N GLY A 340 -18.61 -28.62 -5.77
CA GLY A 340 -18.34 -29.62 -6.79
C GLY A 340 -17.25 -29.23 -7.79
N PHE A 341 -16.24 -28.45 -7.35
CA PHE A 341 -15.17 -27.98 -8.22
C PHE A 341 -14.30 -29.14 -8.73
N ARG A 342 -14.04 -29.16 -10.03
CA ARG A 342 -13.04 -30.04 -10.62
C ARG A 342 -11.62 -29.66 -10.14
N PRO A 343 -10.69 -30.61 -10.01
CA PRO A 343 -9.32 -30.33 -9.56
C PRO A 343 -8.61 -29.25 -10.38
N GLU A 344 -8.89 -29.16 -11.69
CA GLU A 344 -8.32 -28.16 -12.59
C GLU A 344 -8.79 -26.74 -12.23
N TRP A 345 -10.04 -26.58 -11.80
CA TRP A 345 -10.59 -25.27 -11.39
C TRP A 345 -10.01 -24.83 -10.06
N ILE A 346 -9.74 -25.79 -9.17
CA ILE A 346 -9.05 -25.51 -7.90
C ILE A 346 -7.63 -25.03 -8.19
N ALA A 347 -6.91 -25.72 -9.07
CA ALA A 347 -5.56 -25.33 -9.50
C ALA A 347 -5.54 -23.92 -10.15
N LEU A 348 -6.54 -23.61 -10.97
CA LEU A 348 -6.72 -22.30 -11.58
C LEU A 348 -7.02 -21.22 -10.53
N GLY A 349 -7.82 -21.53 -9.52
CA GLY A 349 -8.08 -20.67 -8.37
C GLY A 349 -6.79 -20.37 -7.57
N ILE A 350 -5.98 -21.40 -7.32
CA ILE A 350 -4.65 -21.26 -6.67
C ILE A 350 -3.76 -20.34 -7.53
N PHE A 351 -3.71 -20.55 -8.85
CA PHE A 351 -2.99 -19.65 -9.76
C PHE A 351 -3.51 -18.21 -9.66
N GLY A 352 -4.82 -17.98 -9.66
CA GLY A 352 -5.41 -16.64 -9.56
C GLY A 352 -5.01 -15.88 -8.30
N VAL A 353 -5.06 -16.56 -7.15
CA VAL A 353 -4.62 -15.99 -5.85
C VAL A 353 -3.13 -15.71 -5.86
N MET A 354 -2.33 -16.63 -6.37
CA MET A 354 -0.88 -16.45 -6.49
C MET A 354 -0.52 -15.34 -7.48
N ALA A 355 -1.22 -15.26 -8.61
CA ALA A 355 -1.01 -14.19 -9.59
C ALA A 355 -1.28 -12.80 -8.99
N PHE A 356 -2.29 -12.68 -8.15
CA PHE A 356 -2.54 -11.45 -7.38
C PHE A 356 -1.35 -11.10 -6.48
N CYS A 357 -0.84 -12.05 -5.71
CA CYS A 357 0.31 -11.84 -4.81
C CYS A 357 1.60 -11.53 -5.59
N ILE A 358 1.82 -12.19 -6.73
CA ILE A 358 2.99 -11.96 -7.60
C ILE A 358 2.92 -10.56 -8.22
N ALA A 359 1.76 -10.15 -8.74
CA ALA A 359 1.59 -8.84 -9.36
C ALA A 359 1.75 -7.68 -8.36
N THR A 360 1.26 -7.84 -7.11
CA THR A 360 1.45 -6.84 -6.05
C THR A 360 2.89 -6.73 -5.58
N SER A 361 3.71 -7.78 -5.70
CA SER A 361 5.12 -7.80 -5.33
C SER A 361 6.09 -7.60 -6.49
N CYS A 362 5.69 -6.87 -7.54
CA CYS A 362 6.52 -6.60 -8.74
C CYS A 362 7.66 -5.60 -8.45
N ALA A 363 8.65 -6.01 -7.65
CA ALA A 363 9.77 -5.17 -7.23
C ALA A 363 10.67 -4.69 -8.39
N THR A 364 10.61 -5.32 -9.56
CA THR A 364 11.35 -4.87 -10.77
C THR A 364 10.80 -3.58 -11.37
N ALA A 365 9.50 -3.30 -11.20
CA ALA A 365 8.82 -2.16 -11.81
C ALA A 365 9.41 -0.79 -11.43
N PRO A 366 9.87 -0.50 -10.19
CA PRO A 366 10.55 0.74 -9.85
C PRO A 366 12.09 0.64 -9.86
N SER A 367 12.68 -0.52 -10.12
CA SER A 367 14.10 -0.80 -9.81
C SER A 367 15.09 0.08 -10.58
N VAL A 368 14.80 0.46 -11.84
CA VAL A 368 15.62 1.40 -12.62
C VAL A 368 15.37 2.83 -12.14
N SER A 369 14.12 3.22 -11.93
CA SER A 369 13.75 4.54 -11.42
C SER A 369 14.34 4.83 -10.04
N LEU A 370 14.48 3.82 -9.18
CA LEU A 370 15.09 3.94 -7.86
C LEU A 370 16.59 4.26 -7.89
N GLU A 371 17.30 4.07 -9.00
CA GLU A 371 18.67 4.56 -9.13
C GLU A 371 18.72 6.10 -9.09
N GLY A 372 17.69 6.76 -9.64
CA GLY A 372 17.57 8.20 -9.60
C GLY A 372 18.80 8.89 -10.21
N LYS A 373 19.29 9.92 -9.53
CA LYS A 373 20.49 10.66 -9.97
C LYS A 373 21.79 9.86 -9.94
N ASN A 374 21.80 8.67 -9.33
CA ASN A 374 22.97 7.79 -9.26
C ASN A 374 23.03 6.77 -10.42
N LEU A 375 22.15 6.87 -11.42
CA LEU A 375 22.14 5.98 -12.58
C LEU A 375 23.47 6.00 -13.33
N TRP A 376 24.11 7.17 -13.39
CA TRP A 376 25.42 7.34 -14.05
C TRP A 376 26.50 6.39 -13.50
N VAL A 377 26.46 6.06 -12.19
CA VAL A 377 27.41 5.12 -11.57
C VAL A 377 27.33 3.74 -12.21
N LEU A 378 26.12 3.24 -12.48
CA LEU A 378 25.96 1.96 -13.19
C LEU A 378 26.40 2.00 -14.63
N ARG A 379 26.33 3.16 -15.27
CA ARG A 379 26.74 3.36 -16.67
C ARG A 379 28.25 3.51 -16.85
N THR A 380 28.95 4.02 -15.82
CA THR A 380 30.42 4.14 -15.84
C THR A 380 31.14 2.83 -15.50
N MET A 381 30.42 1.84 -14.94
CA MET A 381 30.99 0.53 -14.70
C MET A 381 31.22 -0.23 -16.03
N PRO A 382 32.29 -1.03 -16.17
CA PRO A 382 32.58 -1.81 -17.37
C PRO A 382 31.67 -3.06 -17.46
N ILE A 383 30.35 -2.86 -17.43
CA ILE A 383 29.31 -3.88 -17.52
C ILE A 383 28.24 -3.47 -18.53
N SER A 384 27.76 -4.43 -19.32
CA SER A 384 26.73 -4.16 -20.32
C SER A 384 25.37 -3.88 -19.67
N GLY A 385 24.52 -3.08 -20.33
CA GLY A 385 23.14 -2.85 -19.91
C GLY A 385 22.36 -4.15 -19.73
N LYS A 386 22.61 -5.16 -20.57
CA LYS A 386 22.06 -6.52 -20.44
C LYS A 386 22.40 -7.13 -19.06
N THR A 387 23.66 -7.05 -18.64
CA THR A 387 24.13 -7.59 -17.34
C THR A 387 23.42 -6.91 -16.18
N VAL A 388 23.20 -5.59 -16.24
CA VAL A 388 22.48 -4.85 -15.20
C VAL A 388 21.02 -5.29 -15.13
N LEU A 389 20.32 -5.37 -16.25
CA LEU A 389 18.91 -5.76 -16.29
C LEU A 389 18.70 -7.21 -15.84
N LEU A 390 19.57 -8.13 -16.27
CA LEU A 390 19.53 -9.53 -15.81
C LEU A 390 19.81 -9.64 -14.30
N GLY A 391 20.72 -8.83 -13.76
CA GLY A 391 20.95 -8.78 -12.31
C GLY A 391 19.74 -8.29 -11.53
N LYS A 392 19.05 -7.27 -12.02
CA LYS A 392 17.80 -6.78 -11.42
C LYS A 392 16.68 -7.81 -11.48
N LEU A 393 16.52 -8.51 -12.59
CA LEU A 393 15.58 -9.61 -12.74
C LEU A 393 15.92 -10.78 -11.80
N LEU A 394 17.17 -11.18 -11.75
CA LEU A 394 17.65 -12.29 -10.92
C LEU A 394 17.40 -12.05 -9.41
N MET A 395 17.43 -10.81 -8.94
CA MET A 395 17.08 -10.48 -7.56
C MET A 395 15.65 -10.92 -7.23
N VAL A 396 14.67 -10.55 -8.06
CA VAL A 396 13.26 -10.91 -7.85
C VAL A 396 13.07 -12.42 -7.98
N CYS A 397 13.67 -13.03 -9.00
CA CYS A 397 13.59 -14.48 -9.18
C CYS A 397 14.10 -15.26 -7.96
N ARG A 398 15.21 -14.83 -7.36
CA ARG A 398 15.78 -15.46 -6.17
C ARG A 398 14.92 -15.31 -4.92
N LEU A 399 14.22 -14.18 -4.78
CA LEU A 399 13.38 -13.93 -3.61
C LEU A 399 11.99 -14.54 -3.76
N GLN A 400 11.37 -14.39 -4.91
CA GLN A 400 9.96 -14.68 -5.10
C GLN A 400 9.68 -16.09 -5.61
N MET A 401 10.48 -16.59 -6.59
CA MET A 401 10.20 -17.91 -7.19
C MET A 401 10.24 -19.07 -6.20
N PRO A 402 11.26 -19.19 -5.30
CA PRO A 402 11.27 -20.28 -4.33
C PRO A 402 10.07 -20.24 -3.37
N LEU A 403 9.69 -19.03 -2.92
CA LEU A 403 8.54 -18.86 -2.04
C LEU A 403 7.25 -19.27 -2.74
N VAL A 404 7.06 -18.87 -3.98
CA VAL A 404 5.88 -19.23 -4.79
C VAL A 404 5.86 -20.74 -5.05
N ALA A 405 6.97 -21.33 -5.44
CA ALA A 405 7.03 -22.77 -5.73
C ALA A 405 6.65 -23.62 -4.50
N VAL A 406 7.22 -23.31 -3.33
CA VAL A 406 6.93 -24.03 -2.08
C VAL A 406 5.47 -23.79 -1.65
N SER A 407 4.99 -22.56 -1.74
CA SER A 407 3.62 -22.22 -1.33
C SER A 407 2.56 -22.84 -2.22
N VAL A 408 2.77 -22.85 -3.55
CA VAL A 408 1.85 -23.49 -4.51
C VAL A 408 1.85 -25.01 -4.31
N LEU A 409 3.03 -25.61 -4.14
CA LEU A 409 3.15 -27.04 -3.84
C LEU A 409 2.33 -27.39 -2.59
N ALA A 410 2.51 -26.65 -1.51
CA ALA A 410 1.78 -26.89 -0.27
C ALA A 410 0.26 -26.72 -0.44
N LEU A 411 -0.20 -25.66 -1.16
CA LEU A 411 -1.63 -25.45 -1.42
C LEU A 411 -2.24 -26.56 -2.26
N CYS A 412 -1.56 -27.03 -3.31
CA CYS A 412 -2.05 -28.13 -4.14
C CYS A 412 -2.14 -29.45 -3.36
N LEU A 413 -1.18 -29.71 -2.46
CA LEU A 413 -1.21 -30.89 -1.59
C LEU A 413 -2.37 -30.80 -0.56
N ILE A 414 -2.62 -29.64 0.04
CA ILE A 414 -3.73 -29.43 0.97
C ILE A 414 -5.06 -29.60 0.25
N ALA A 415 -5.17 -29.09 -0.98
CA ALA A 415 -6.38 -29.17 -1.80
C ALA A 415 -6.61 -30.55 -2.46
N GLY A 416 -5.65 -31.48 -2.36
CA GLY A 416 -5.78 -32.81 -2.95
C GLY A 416 -5.63 -32.84 -4.47
N CYS A 417 -4.93 -31.90 -5.07
CA CYS A 417 -4.63 -31.92 -6.50
C CYS A 417 -3.69 -33.08 -6.84
N GLY A 418 -3.95 -33.76 -7.99
CA GLY A 418 -3.07 -34.82 -8.47
C GLY A 418 -1.67 -34.32 -8.82
N ILE A 419 -0.66 -35.22 -8.78
CA ILE A 419 0.76 -34.86 -8.97
C ILE A 419 1.01 -34.09 -10.26
N GLY A 420 0.46 -34.56 -11.39
CA GLY A 420 0.65 -33.90 -12.69
C GLY A 420 0.13 -32.45 -12.71
N LEU A 421 -1.05 -32.24 -12.16
CA LEU A 421 -1.66 -30.89 -12.05
C LEU A 421 -0.88 -29.99 -11.09
N THR A 422 -0.38 -30.54 -9.99
CA THR A 422 0.47 -29.83 -9.04
C THR A 422 1.74 -29.31 -9.70
N VAL A 423 2.44 -30.16 -10.46
CA VAL A 423 3.67 -29.77 -11.18
C VAL A 423 3.37 -28.66 -12.19
N LEU A 424 2.31 -28.81 -12.99
CA LEU A 424 1.90 -27.79 -13.94
C LEU A 424 1.53 -26.45 -13.26
N THR A 425 0.83 -26.48 -12.13
CA THR A 425 0.46 -25.28 -11.38
C THR A 425 1.69 -24.56 -10.83
N VAL A 426 2.67 -25.31 -10.31
CA VAL A 426 3.96 -24.74 -9.87
C VAL A 426 4.67 -24.10 -11.06
N CYS A 427 4.74 -24.79 -12.22
CA CYS A 427 5.36 -24.25 -13.42
C CYS A 427 4.70 -22.95 -13.90
N VAL A 428 3.36 -22.91 -13.97
CA VAL A 428 2.61 -21.70 -14.37
C VAL A 428 2.92 -20.54 -13.42
N CYS A 429 2.88 -20.76 -12.12
CA CYS A 429 3.14 -19.70 -11.14
C CYS A 429 4.59 -19.18 -11.19
N VAL A 430 5.57 -20.06 -11.36
CA VAL A 430 6.99 -19.69 -11.50
C VAL A 430 7.24 -18.94 -12.81
N LEU A 431 6.67 -19.40 -13.92
CA LEU A 431 6.75 -18.71 -15.21
C LEU A 431 6.07 -17.34 -15.15
N PHE A 432 4.96 -17.22 -14.42
CA PHE A 432 4.29 -15.95 -14.21
C PHE A 432 5.14 -14.97 -13.39
N CYS A 433 5.89 -15.44 -12.38
CA CYS A 433 6.88 -14.60 -11.69
C CYS A 433 7.93 -14.04 -12.66
N TRP A 434 8.44 -14.89 -13.57
CA TRP A 434 9.41 -14.46 -14.57
C TRP A 434 8.81 -13.43 -15.52
N PHE A 435 7.60 -13.69 -16.01
CA PHE A 435 6.87 -12.77 -16.89
C PHE A 435 6.65 -11.40 -16.23
N VAL A 436 6.13 -11.37 -15.00
CA VAL A 436 5.88 -10.11 -14.28
C VAL A 436 7.19 -9.38 -13.97
N GLY A 437 8.23 -10.12 -13.62
CA GLY A 437 9.57 -9.56 -13.40
C GLY A 437 10.15 -8.88 -14.65
N THR A 438 10.03 -9.52 -15.81
CA THR A 438 10.47 -8.94 -17.10
C THR A 438 9.59 -7.78 -17.55
N LEU A 439 8.27 -7.93 -17.42
CA LEU A 439 7.30 -6.87 -17.72
C LEU A 439 7.60 -5.60 -16.90
N GLY A 440 7.88 -5.76 -15.59
CA GLY A 440 8.22 -4.64 -14.71
C GLY A 440 9.44 -3.87 -15.17
N LEU A 441 10.51 -4.55 -15.59
CA LEU A 441 11.71 -3.91 -16.15
C LEU A 441 11.42 -3.19 -17.46
N VAL A 442 10.69 -3.81 -18.38
CA VAL A 442 10.32 -3.21 -19.67
C VAL A 442 9.49 -1.94 -19.45
N MET A 443 8.47 -1.99 -18.58
CA MET A 443 7.64 -0.83 -18.27
C MET A 443 8.43 0.27 -17.55
N ASN A 444 9.40 -0.08 -16.71
CA ASN A 444 10.26 0.90 -16.05
C ASN A 444 11.24 1.57 -17.02
N LEU A 445 11.68 0.88 -18.08
CA LEU A 445 12.49 1.46 -19.16
C LEU A 445 11.69 2.35 -20.09
N LEU A 446 10.39 2.07 -20.27
CA LEU A 446 9.48 2.90 -21.08
C LEU A 446 9.10 4.19 -20.36
N ALA A 447 8.87 4.12 -19.06
CA ALA A 447 8.41 5.24 -18.24
C ALA A 447 9.27 5.40 -16.97
N PRO A 448 10.58 5.69 -17.10
CA PRO A 448 11.45 5.87 -15.94
C PRO A 448 11.13 7.19 -15.23
N ARG A 449 11.27 7.22 -13.90
CA ARG A 449 11.10 8.42 -13.10
C ARG A 449 12.35 8.65 -12.25
N PHE A 450 13.19 9.59 -12.63
CA PHE A 450 14.46 9.91 -11.95
C PHE A 450 14.35 11.12 -11.01
N ASP A 451 13.44 12.05 -11.30
CA ASP A 451 13.18 13.26 -10.50
C ASP A 451 12.28 12.95 -9.30
N TRP A 452 12.79 12.25 -8.30
CA TRP A 452 12.05 11.97 -7.08
C TRP A 452 12.75 12.53 -5.84
N GLN A 453 11.95 12.98 -4.88
CA GLN A 453 12.42 13.52 -3.62
C GLN A 453 12.42 12.47 -2.50
N SER A 454 11.53 11.47 -2.58
CA SER A 454 11.47 10.34 -1.66
C SER A 454 11.33 9.03 -2.44
N GLU A 455 11.87 7.94 -1.90
CA GLU A 455 11.80 6.61 -2.51
C GLU A 455 10.37 6.07 -2.65
N ASN A 456 9.42 6.64 -1.91
CA ASN A 456 7.99 6.33 -2.06
C ASN A 456 7.42 6.76 -3.42
N GLN A 457 7.98 7.80 -4.04
CA GLN A 457 7.45 8.31 -5.31
C GLN A 457 7.64 7.32 -6.47
N PRO A 458 8.83 6.76 -6.74
CA PRO A 458 8.98 5.73 -7.77
C PRO A 458 8.26 4.42 -7.41
N CYS A 459 8.04 4.13 -6.12
CA CYS A 459 7.39 2.90 -5.68
C CYS A 459 5.85 2.95 -5.76
N LYS A 460 5.22 4.08 -5.43
CA LYS A 460 3.75 4.21 -5.38
C LYS A 460 3.14 5.05 -6.49
N GLN A 461 3.85 6.05 -6.96
CA GLN A 461 3.32 7.09 -7.87
C GLN A 461 3.97 7.03 -9.25
N SER A 462 4.54 5.88 -9.63
CA SER A 462 5.14 5.67 -10.94
C SER A 462 4.18 5.00 -11.89
N LEU A 463 4.07 5.53 -13.10
CA LEU A 463 3.28 4.93 -14.17
C LEU A 463 3.76 3.49 -14.46
N SER A 464 5.08 3.25 -14.40
CA SER A 464 5.66 1.92 -14.62
C SER A 464 5.11 0.88 -13.64
N VAL A 465 4.97 1.24 -12.36
CA VAL A 465 4.41 0.33 -11.34
C VAL A 465 2.93 0.06 -11.59
N CYS A 466 2.14 1.11 -11.83
CA CYS A 466 0.70 0.95 -12.12
C CYS A 466 0.48 0.08 -13.35
N VAL A 467 1.15 0.39 -14.47
CA VAL A 467 1.00 -0.37 -15.72
C VAL A 467 1.49 -1.81 -15.57
N THR A 468 2.57 -2.05 -14.81
CA THR A 468 3.04 -3.42 -14.55
C THR A 468 2.02 -4.21 -13.74
N MET A 469 1.48 -3.64 -12.68
CA MET A 469 0.52 -4.30 -11.79
C MET A 469 -0.78 -4.64 -12.52
N PHE A 470 -1.40 -3.64 -13.18
CA PHE A 470 -2.64 -3.86 -13.94
C PHE A 470 -2.40 -4.72 -15.19
N GLY A 471 -1.26 -4.56 -15.86
CA GLY A 471 -0.86 -5.41 -16.99
C GLY A 471 -0.66 -6.86 -16.57
N ALA A 472 -0.11 -7.11 -15.38
CA ALA A 472 0.01 -8.46 -14.83
C ALA A 472 -1.37 -9.07 -14.50
N TYR A 473 -2.31 -8.30 -13.92
CA TYR A 473 -3.68 -8.77 -13.67
C TYR A 473 -4.43 -9.06 -14.98
N PHE A 474 -4.32 -8.17 -15.95
CA PHE A 474 -4.90 -8.39 -17.28
C PHE A 474 -4.34 -9.66 -17.93
N PHE A 475 -3.03 -9.86 -17.87
CA PHE A 475 -2.42 -11.04 -18.45
C PHE A 475 -2.76 -12.32 -17.67
N ALA A 476 -2.93 -12.26 -16.35
CA ALA A 476 -3.47 -13.37 -15.56
C ALA A 476 -4.89 -13.74 -16.01
N ALA A 477 -5.74 -12.74 -16.27
CA ALA A 477 -7.08 -12.97 -16.82
C ALA A 477 -7.03 -13.60 -18.24
N VAL A 478 -6.08 -13.18 -19.07
CA VAL A 478 -5.83 -13.81 -20.39
C VAL A 478 -5.44 -15.28 -20.24
N ILE A 479 -4.56 -15.63 -19.29
CA ILE A 479 -4.17 -17.02 -19.01
C ILE A 479 -5.38 -17.85 -18.60
N VAL A 480 -6.24 -17.33 -17.73
CA VAL A 480 -7.50 -17.97 -17.34
C VAL A 480 -8.44 -18.12 -18.54
N GLY A 481 -8.55 -17.08 -19.38
CA GLY A 481 -9.34 -17.13 -20.62
C GLY A 481 -8.84 -18.17 -21.62
N VAL A 482 -7.53 -18.30 -21.80
CA VAL A 482 -6.92 -19.35 -22.64
C VAL A 482 -7.26 -20.74 -22.10
N PHE A 483 -7.19 -20.96 -20.78
CA PHE A 483 -7.60 -22.23 -20.18
C PHE A 483 -9.06 -22.57 -20.51
N PHE A 484 -9.99 -21.64 -20.33
CA PHE A 484 -11.40 -21.88 -20.64
C PHE A 484 -11.64 -22.07 -22.13
N ALA A 485 -10.97 -21.32 -23.00
CA ALA A 485 -11.08 -21.47 -24.45
C ALA A 485 -10.61 -22.86 -24.92
N VAL A 486 -9.49 -23.36 -24.37
CA VAL A 486 -8.97 -24.71 -24.68
C VAL A 486 -9.88 -25.78 -24.09
N SER A 487 -10.41 -25.57 -22.88
CA SER A 487 -11.36 -26.50 -22.24
C SER A 487 -12.70 -26.60 -23.03
N ALA A 488 -13.13 -25.51 -23.66
CA ALA A 488 -14.32 -25.51 -24.52
C ALA A 488 -14.18 -26.40 -25.78
N LEU A 489 -12.95 -26.75 -26.18
CA LEU A 489 -12.66 -27.69 -27.24
C LEU A 489 -12.77 -29.17 -26.80
N HIS A 490 -13.34 -29.43 -25.62
CA HIS A 490 -13.49 -30.77 -25.01
C HIS A 490 -12.15 -31.50 -24.76
N ILE A 491 -11.05 -30.76 -24.62
CA ILE A 491 -9.73 -31.27 -24.27
C ILE A 491 -9.70 -31.64 -22.78
N PRO A 492 -9.09 -32.75 -22.36
CA PRO A 492 -8.94 -33.12 -20.96
C PRO A 492 -8.32 -31.98 -20.15
N GLY A 493 -8.82 -31.68 -18.94
CA GLY A 493 -8.43 -30.52 -18.15
C GLY A 493 -6.91 -30.41 -17.89
N ILE A 494 -6.23 -31.53 -17.68
CA ILE A 494 -4.75 -31.54 -17.52
C ILE A 494 -4.06 -31.11 -18.82
N ALA A 495 -4.54 -31.54 -19.98
CA ALA A 495 -3.97 -31.15 -21.27
C ALA A 495 -4.27 -29.67 -21.57
N ALA A 496 -5.46 -29.17 -21.25
CA ALA A 496 -5.79 -27.76 -21.35
C ALA A 496 -4.85 -26.90 -20.45
N TYR A 497 -4.54 -27.39 -19.26
CA TYR A 497 -3.61 -26.73 -18.36
C TYR A 497 -2.16 -26.75 -18.91
N ALA A 498 -1.74 -27.84 -19.54
CA ALA A 498 -0.43 -27.95 -20.19
C ALA A 498 -0.31 -26.97 -21.38
N VAL A 499 -1.35 -26.84 -22.21
CA VAL A 499 -1.39 -25.84 -23.31
C VAL A 499 -1.29 -24.41 -22.77
N THR A 500 -2.01 -24.11 -21.69
CA THR A 500 -1.94 -22.82 -21.01
C THR A 500 -0.54 -22.52 -20.48
N THR A 501 0.14 -23.54 -19.93
CA THR A 501 1.54 -23.44 -19.46
C THR A 501 2.49 -23.15 -20.62
N ALA A 502 2.32 -23.82 -21.77
CA ALA A 502 3.11 -23.60 -22.98
C ALA A 502 2.90 -22.18 -23.55
N PHE A 503 1.65 -21.69 -23.55
CA PHE A 503 1.34 -20.30 -23.93
C PHE A 503 2.09 -19.28 -23.04
N LEU A 504 2.05 -19.48 -21.73
CA LEU A 504 2.75 -18.59 -20.79
C LEU A 504 4.28 -18.68 -20.96
N LEU A 505 4.82 -19.88 -21.23
CA LEU A 505 6.25 -20.06 -21.51
C LEU A 505 6.68 -19.25 -22.75
N LEU A 506 5.89 -19.32 -23.82
CA LEU A 506 6.16 -18.56 -25.04
C LEU A 506 6.10 -17.05 -24.78
N ALA A 507 5.05 -16.57 -24.09
CA ALA A 507 4.92 -15.16 -23.73
C ALA A 507 6.09 -14.68 -22.85
N SER A 508 6.51 -15.49 -21.88
CA SER A 508 7.64 -15.19 -21.01
C SER A 508 8.97 -15.14 -21.76
N ALA A 509 9.16 -16.04 -22.72
CA ALA A 509 10.33 -16.05 -23.59
C ALA A 509 10.39 -14.81 -24.49
N LEU A 510 9.27 -14.43 -25.10
CA LEU A 510 9.17 -13.22 -25.93
C LEU A 510 9.47 -11.96 -25.12
N MET A 511 8.90 -11.83 -23.92
CA MET A 511 9.17 -10.70 -23.03
C MET A 511 10.63 -10.66 -22.57
N HIS A 512 11.23 -11.81 -22.31
CA HIS A 512 12.65 -11.90 -21.98
C HIS A 512 13.55 -11.47 -23.15
N LEU A 513 13.27 -11.93 -24.37
CA LEU A 513 13.98 -11.51 -25.57
C LEU A 513 13.85 -10.01 -25.81
N LEU A 514 12.66 -9.45 -25.62
CA LEU A 514 12.42 -8.00 -25.69
C LEU A 514 13.30 -7.26 -24.67
N LEU A 515 13.35 -7.73 -23.41
CA LEU A 515 14.19 -7.14 -22.37
C LEU A 515 15.68 -7.16 -22.75
N VAL A 516 16.16 -8.29 -23.24
CA VAL A 516 17.60 -8.50 -23.54
C VAL A 516 18.03 -7.69 -24.76
N HIS A 517 17.23 -7.63 -25.83
CA HIS A 517 17.64 -6.98 -27.08
C HIS A 517 17.29 -5.48 -27.10
N TRP A 518 16.03 -5.16 -26.86
CA TRP A 518 15.56 -3.78 -26.87
C TRP A 518 15.86 -3.07 -25.54
N GLY A 519 15.58 -3.75 -24.42
CA GLY A 519 15.73 -3.17 -23.09
C GLY A 519 17.19 -2.80 -22.78
N ALA A 520 18.16 -3.62 -23.15
CA ALA A 520 19.57 -3.32 -22.94
C ALA A 520 20.01 -2.05 -23.69
N LYS A 521 19.67 -1.95 -24.99
CA LYS A 521 19.96 -0.76 -25.79
C LYS A 521 19.26 0.50 -25.24
N LYS A 522 18.02 0.34 -24.76
CA LYS A 522 17.25 1.45 -24.15
C LYS A 522 17.89 1.90 -22.84
N PHE A 523 18.34 0.98 -22.00
CA PHE A 523 19.02 1.27 -20.73
C PHE A 523 20.29 2.10 -20.94
N GLU A 524 21.09 1.78 -21.93
CA GLU A 524 22.33 2.50 -22.26
C GLU A 524 22.10 3.93 -22.77
N ARG A 525 20.89 4.23 -23.29
CA ARG A 525 20.49 5.57 -23.78
C ARG A 525 19.72 6.39 -22.75
N LEU A 526 19.45 5.84 -21.55
CA LEU A 526 18.71 6.58 -20.52
C LEU A 526 19.57 7.72 -19.97
N GLU A 527 18.97 8.90 -19.88
CA GLU A 527 19.52 10.07 -19.19
C GLU A 527 18.73 10.29 -17.90
N ALA A 528 19.45 10.58 -16.79
CA ALA A 528 18.86 10.77 -15.46
C ALA A 528 18.87 12.22 -15.03
#